data_67edd969ea3ae74d346a3d1b1dcdfb1e
#
_entry.id   67edd969ea3ae74d346a3d1b1dcdfb1e
#
_cell.length_a   1.000
_cell.length_b   1.000
_cell.length_c   1.000
_cell.angle_alpha   90.00
_cell.angle_beta   90.00
_cell.angle_gamma   90.00
#
_symmetry.space_group_name_H-M   'P 1'
#
loop_
_entity.id
_entity.type
_entity.pdbx_description
1 polymer ?
#
loop_
_entity_poly.entity_id
_entity_poly.type
_entity_poly.pdbx_seq_one_letter_code
_entity_poly.pdbx_strand_id
1 'polypeptide(L)'
;MRVIAGEAKGRTLVVPRSGGTRSATDRIRETLFAIVEPQLEGARVLDLFAGAGTLGIEALSRGAAHATFVERGAEAVKALRRNLETTKLAARSVVVSANVIAYLDSGPRDQRFDLVFCDPPFADVGIAEATLGHDGLRSAVARSGLIVARAHRKHLPAVPTFLDIARVKEIGEEKLLFLRYIDPTAGG
;
A
#
# COMPACT_ATOMS: atom_id res chain seq x y z
N MET A 1 10.77 12.86 6.62
CA MET A 1 9.75 12.79 5.55
C MET A 1 8.53 13.60 5.95
N ARG A 2 7.70 14.10 5.03
CA ARG A 2 6.49 14.90 5.36
C ARG A 2 5.29 14.38 4.58
N VAL A 3 4.09 14.64 5.10
CA VAL A 3 2.84 14.48 4.36
C VAL A 3 2.77 15.54 3.27
N ILE A 4 2.45 15.13 2.03
CA ILE A 4 2.56 15.96 0.83
C ILE A 4 1.30 16.83 0.66
N ALA A 5 0.12 16.23 0.84
CA ALA A 5 -1.16 16.92 0.60
C ALA A 5 -2.25 16.50 1.59
N GLY A 6 -3.44 17.12 1.48
CA GLY A 6 -4.60 16.83 2.30
C GLY A 6 -4.58 17.47 3.68
N GLU A 7 -5.41 16.98 4.58
CA GLU A 7 -5.65 17.57 5.90
C GLU A 7 -4.44 17.58 6.84
N ALA A 8 -3.52 16.60 6.66
CA ALA A 8 -2.28 16.52 7.44
C ALA A 8 -1.05 17.08 6.71
N LYS A 9 -1.23 17.83 5.60
CA LYS A 9 -0.14 18.39 4.79
C LYS A 9 0.91 19.08 5.65
N GLY A 10 2.19 18.82 5.33
CA GLY A 10 3.36 19.42 5.98
C GLY A 10 3.75 18.79 7.33
N ARG A 11 2.92 17.91 7.91
CA ARG A 11 3.28 17.22 9.15
C ARG A 11 4.46 16.28 8.93
N THR A 12 5.42 16.33 9.84
CA THR A 12 6.64 15.50 9.77
C THR A 12 6.34 14.08 10.19
N LEU A 13 6.82 13.12 9.40
CA LEU A 13 6.76 11.68 9.68
C LEU A 13 8.14 11.18 10.11
N VAL A 14 8.16 10.42 11.20
CA VAL A 14 9.35 9.71 11.67
C VAL A 14 9.48 8.43 10.85
N VAL A 15 10.65 8.21 10.25
CA VAL A 15 10.99 7.00 9.52
C VAL A 15 12.24 6.41 10.15
N PRO A 16 12.21 5.17 10.67
CA PRO A 16 13.39 4.53 11.24
C PRO A 16 14.52 4.42 10.21
N ARG A 17 15.76 4.63 10.66
CA ARG A 17 16.95 4.49 9.79
C ARG A 17 17.38 3.03 9.61
N SER A 18 16.96 2.15 10.51
CA SER A 18 17.27 0.72 10.52
C SER A 18 16.19 -0.06 9.78
N GLY A 19 16.51 -0.63 8.65
CA GLY A 19 15.57 -1.54 8.01
C GLY A 19 15.65 -1.66 6.50
N GLY A 20 16.80 -1.42 5.85
CA GLY A 20 17.03 -1.87 4.45
C GLY A 20 16.02 -1.46 3.37
N THR A 21 14.84 -1.08 3.76
CA THR A 21 13.74 -0.64 2.89
C THR A 21 13.82 0.86 2.71
N ARG A 22 14.18 1.30 1.53
CA ARG A 22 14.09 2.70 1.14
C ARG A 22 12.60 3.06 1.04
N SER A 23 12.08 3.87 1.98
CA SER A 23 10.75 4.46 1.84
C SER A 23 10.59 5.09 0.46
N ALA A 24 9.39 5.06 -0.11
CA ALA A 24 9.09 5.76 -1.35
C ALA A 24 9.51 7.23 -1.21
N THR A 25 10.32 7.71 -2.16
CA THR A 25 10.75 9.11 -2.18
C THR A 25 9.55 10.03 -2.35
N ASP A 26 9.68 11.29 -2.02
CA ASP A 26 8.61 12.28 -2.20
C ASP A 26 8.13 12.31 -3.65
N ARG A 27 9.05 12.23 -4.64
CA ARG A 27 8.72 12.16 -6.06
C ARG A 27 7.87 10.93 -6.43
N ILE A 28 8.19 9.78 -5.86
CA ILE A 28 7.42 8.54 -6.11
C ILE A 28 6.03 8.69 -5.52
N ARG A 29 5.92 9.19 -4.28
CA ARG A 29 4.65 9.42 -3.62
C ARG A 29 3.79 10.44 -4.35
N GLU A 30 4.35 11.57 -4.77
CA GLU A 30 3.67 12.58 -5.59
C GLU A 30 3.10 11.97 -6.86
N THR A 31 3.92 11.23 -7.60
CA THR A 31 3.50 10.57 -8.84
C THR A 31 2.42 9.52 -8.60
N LEU A 32 2.59 8.67 -7.58
CA LEU A 32 1.63 7.65 -7.21
C LEU A 32 0.27 8.29 -6.87
N PHE A 33 0.28 9.25 -5.96
CA PHE A 33 -0.95 9.87 -5.48
C PHE A 33 -1.64 10.72 -6.54
N ALA A 34 -0.92 11.35 -7.48
CA ALA A 34 -1.54 12.02 -8.62
C ALA A 34 -2.32 11.04 -9.53
N ILE A 35 -1.91 9.76 -9.56
CA ILE A 35 -2.60 8.73 -10.36
C ILE A 35 -3.81 8.16 -9.63
N VAL A 36 -3.70 7.91 -8.31
CA VAL A 36 -4.78 7.27 -7.53
C VAL A 36 -5.75 8.26 -6.90
N GLU A 37 -5.50 9.56 -6.98
CA GLU A 37 -6.30 10.61 -6.36
C GLU A 37 -7.81 10.50 -6.62
N PRO A 38 -8.29 10.16 -7.83
CA PRO A 38 -9.73 10.02 -8.09
C PRO A 38 -10.40 8.87 -7.32
N GLN A 39 -9.61 7.97 -6.72
CA GLN A 39 -10.08 6.77 -6.00
C GLN A 39 -9.91 6.91 -4.49
N LEU A 40 -9.42 8.06 -3.99
CA LEU A 40 -9.10 8.20 -2.56
C LEU A 40 -10.29 8.62 -1.71
N GLU A 41 -11.17 9.48 -2.23
CA GLU A 41 -12.28 10.01 -1.44
C GLU A 41 -13.19 8.88 -0.96
N GLY A 42 -13.33 8.77 0.36
CA GLY A 42 -14.11 7.71 1.00
C GLY A 42 -13.52 6.30 0.93
N ALA A 43 -12.36 6.10 0.30
CA ALA A 43 -11.76 4.78 0.07
C ALA A 43 -11.35 4.08 1.37
N ARG A 44 -11.44 2.77 1.36
CA ARG A 44 -10.81 1.86 2.34
C ARG A 44 -9.47 1.41 1.78
N VAL A 45 -8.40 1.71 2.50
CA VAL A 45 -7.01 1.46 2.07
C VAL A 45 -6.39 0.33 2.87
N LEU A 46 -5.65 -0.55 2.21
CA LEU A 46 -4.79 -1.56 2.82
C LEU A 46 -3.33 -1.27 2.45
N ASP A 47 -2.51 -0.98 3.44
CA ASP A 47 -1.07 -0.72 3.27
C ASP A 47 -0.30 -1.95 3.75
N LEU A 48 0.06 -2.81 2.81
CA LEU A 48 0.87 -4.01 3.04
C LEU A 48 2.36 -3.62 3.02
N PHE A 49 3.13 -4.12 3.97
CA PHE A 49 4.52 -3.72 4.22
C PHE A 49 4.64 -2.24 4.60
N ALA A 50 3.73 -1.77 5.46
CA ALA A 50 3.48 -0.36 5.71
C ALA A 50 4.68 0.45 6.22
N GLY A 51 5.68 -0.21 6.84
CA GLY A 51 6.82 0.50 7.41
C GLY A 51 6.37 1.55 8.42
N ALA A 52 6.77 2.80 8.20
CA ALA A 52 6.34 3.94 9.00
C ALA A 52 4.97 4.51 8.59
N GLY A 53 4.25 3.87 7.68
CA GLY A 53 2.90 4.22 7.24
C GLY A 53 2.83 5.36 6.23
N THR A 54 3.89 5.62 5.49
CA THR A 54 3.98 6.82 4.65
C THR A 54 2.97 6.86 3.51
N LEU A 55 2.56 5.70 2.97
CA LEU A 55 1.56 5.61 1.90
C LEU A 55 0.13 5.67 2.48
N GLY A 56 -0.20 4.85 3.44
CA GLY A 56 -1.53 4.84 4.04
C GLY A 56 -1.88 6.16 4.75
N ILE A 57 -0.91 6.80 5.42
CA ILE A 57 -1.10 8.13 6.04
C ILE A 57 -1.36 9.20 4.98
N GLU A 58 -0.62 9.18 3.87
CA GLU A 58 -0.87 10.11 2.75
C GLU A 58 -2.26 9.90 2.16
N ALA A 59 -2.70 8.63 1.99
CA ALA A 59 -4.04 8.30 1.51
C ALA A 59 -5.13 8.84 2.45
N LEU A 60 -5.00 8.61 3.76
CA LEU A 60 -5.92 9.16 4.77
C LEU A 60 -5.95 10.68 4.73
N SER A 61 -4.79 11.33 4.60
CA SER A 61 -4.69 12.79 4.53
C SER A 61 -5.41 13.36 3.31
N ARG A 62 -5.50 12.61 2.23
CA ARG A 62 -6.15 13.00 0.96
C ARG A 62 -7.61 12.57 0.84
N GLY A 63 -8.24 12.09 1.91
CA GLY A 63 -9.68 11.81 1.91
C GLY A 63 -10.07 10.33 2.01
N ALA A 64 -9.13 9.39 2.13
CA ALA A 64 -9.49 8.00 2.41
C ALA A 64 -10.24 7.91 3.74
N ALA A 65 -11.32 7.12 3.77
CA ALA A 65 -12.16 6.97 4.96
C ALA A 65 -11.46 6.17 6.04
N HIS A 66 -10.68 5.14 5.65
CA HIS A 66 -10.03 4.24 6.59
C HIS A 66 -8.77 3.62 5.99
N ALA A 67 -7.74 3.38 6.81
CA ALA A 67 -6.56 2.62 6.40
C ALA A 67 -6.22 1.51 7.40
N THR A 68 -5.94 0.32 6.87
CA THR A 68 -5.37 -0.81 7.61
C THR A 68 -3.91 -0.93 7.21
N PHE A 69 -3.03 -0.92 8.19
CA PHE A 69 -1.58 -1.02 8.02
C PHE A 69 -1.11 -2.38 8.52
N VAL A 70 -0.37 -3.11 7.68
CA VAL A 70 0.24 -4.40 8.06
C VAL A 70 1.75 -4.24 8.05
N GLU A 71 2.37 -4.42 9.20
CA GLU A 71 3.83 -4.29 9.37
C GLU A 71 4.30 -5.25 10.47
N ARG A 72 5.43 -5.95 10.22
CA ARG A 72 6.01 -6.91 11.18
C ARG A 72 7.11 -6.31 12.06
N GLY A 73 7.77 -5.25 11.60
CA GLY A 73 8.92 -4.65 12.27
C GLY A 73 8.51 -3.81 13.48
N ALA A 74 8.90 -4.19 14.68
CA ALA A 74 8.49 -3.51 15.92
C ALA A 74 8.84 -2.00 15.92
N GLU A 75 10.03 -1.62 15.46
CA GLU A 75 10.43 -0.22 15.37
C GLU A 75 9.64 0.56 14.31
N ALA A 76 9.31 -0.09 13.19
CA ALA A 76 8.46 0.49 12.17
C ALA A 76 7.03 0.69 12.68
N VAL A 77 6.46 -0.31 13.35
CA VAL A 77 5.13 -0.21 14.01
C VAL A 77 5.10 0.92 15.05
N LYS A 78 6.16 1.06 15.85
CA LYS A 78 6.27 2.16 16.82
C LYS A 78 6.29 3.53 16.14
N ALA A 79 7.06 3.66 15.06
CA ALA A 79 7.11 4.88 14.27
C ALA A 79 5.76 5.18 13.60
N LEU A 80 5.12 4.17 13.02
CA LEU A 80 3.79 4.27 12.40
C LEU A 80 2.75 4.80 13.40
N ARG A 81 2.65 4.21 14.60
CA ARG A 81 1.71 4.67 15.62
C ARG A 81 1.95 6.12 16.03
N ARG A 82 3.23 6.51 16.24
CA ARG A 82 3.60 7.89 16.50
C ARG A 82 3.21 8.84 15.36
N ASN A 83 3.38 8.39 14.11
CA ASN A 83 3.00 9.17 12.94
C ASN A 83 1.49 9.37 12.85
N LEU A 84 0.70 8.34 13.13
CA LEU A 84 -0.77 8.41 13.17
C LEU A 84 -1.26 9.38 14.25
N GLU A 85 -0.66 9.39 15.43
CA GLU A 85 -0.93 10.35 16.50
C GLU A 85 -0.57 11.78 16.08
N THR A 86 0.66 11.97 15.54
CA THR A 86 1.15 13.29 15.09
C THR A 86 0.27 13.88 14.00
N THR A 87 -0.23 13.05 13.09
CA THR A 87 -1.11 13.46 11.99
C THR A 87 -2.57 13.58 12.42
N LYS A 88 -2.95 13.08 13.60
CA LYS A 88 -4.33 12.99 14.12
C LYS A 88 -5.23 12.06 13.29
N LEU A 89 -4.63 11.04 12.67
CA LEU A 89 -5.34 10.10 11.79
C LEU A 89 -5.59 8.73 12.46
N ALA A 90 -5.22 8.56 13.73
CA ALA A 90 -5.32 7.30 14.46
C ALA A 90 -6.77 6.75 14.53
N ALA A 91 -7.77 7.62 14.65
CA ALA A 91 -9.17 7.20 14.74
C ALA A 91 -9.71 6.52 13.46
N ARG A 92 -9.06 6.76 12.32
CA ARG A 92 -9.41 6.14 11.02
C ARG A 92 -8.43 5.06 10.60
N SER A 93 -7.68 4.49 11.57
CA SER A 93 -6.56 3.60 11.28
C SER A 93 -6.63 2.32 12.11
N VAL A 94 -6.26 1.20 11.50
CA VAL A 94 -5.97 -0.06 12.19
C VAL A 94 -4.52 -0.44 11.91
N VAL A 95 -3.74 -0.72 12.95
CA VAL A 95 -2.35 -1.18 12.84
C VAL A 95 -2.26 -2.64 13.26
N VAL A 96 -1.94 -3.50 12.31
CA VAL A 96 -1.76 -4.95 12.51
C VAL A 96 -0.25 -5.23 12.52
N SER A 97 0.25 -5.63 13.68
CA SER A 97 1.66 -6.05 13.83
C SER A 97 1.79 -7.53 13.46
N ALA A 98 1.99 -7.81 12.17
CA ALA A 98 2.04 -9.17 11.64
C ALA A 98 2.89 -9.26 10.36
N ASN A 99 3.27 -10.49 10.00
CA ASN A 99 3.75 -10.81 8.66
C ASN A 99 2.58 -10.68 7.67
N VAL A 100 2.83 -10.17 6.46
CA VAL A 100 1.79 -9.93 5.44
C VAL A 100 1.10 -11.24 5.04
N ILE A 101 1.83 -12.32 4.81
CA ILE A 101 1.24 -13.61 4.43
C ILE A 101 0.35 -14.14 5.56
N ALA A 102 0.82 -14.12 6.81
CA ALA A 102 0.02 -14.54 7.95
C ALA A 102 -1.24 -13.68 8.15
N TYR A 103 -1.17 -12.38 7.86
CA TYR A 103 -2.34 -11.51 7.85
C TYR A 103 -3.33 -11.91 6.75
N LEU A 104 -2.85 -12.19 5.55
CA LEU A 104 -3.69 -12.61 4.42
C LEU A 104 -4.31 -14.00 4.65
N ASP A 105 -3.59 -14.92 5.30
CA ASP A 105 -4.11 -16.23 5.70
C ASP A 105 -5.26 -16.11 6.70
N SER A 106 -5.13 -15.21 7.69
CA SER A 106 -6.17 -14.98 8.70
C SER A 106 -7.38 -14.20 8.15
N GLY A 107 -7.18 -13.48 7.06
CA GLY A 107 -8.12 -12.74 6.21
C GLY A 107 -8.94 -11.65 6.92
N PRO A 108 -9.06 -10.47 6.32
CA PRO A 108 -10.16 -9.55 6.64
C PRO A 108 -11.44 -10.06 5.94
N ARG A 109 -12.06 -11.09 6.53
CA ARG A 109 -13.17 -11.84 5.89
C ARG A 109 -14.39 -10.98 5.51
N ASP A 110 -14.58 -9.85 6.21
CA ASP A 110 -15.75 -8.98 6.06
C ASP A 110 -15.41 -7.57 5.56
N GLN A 111 -14.15 -7.32 5.17
CA GLN A 111 -13.72 -6.02 4.72
C GLN A 111 -13.18 -6.09 3.30
N ARG A 112 -13.67 -5.18 2.45
CA ARG A 112 -13.14 -5.00 1.10
C ARG A 112 -12.40 -3.68 1.03
N PHE A 113 -11.24 -3.69 0.38
CA PHE A 113 -10.39 -2.53 0.19
C PHE A 113 -10.48 -2.04 -1.26
N ASP A 114 -10.65 -0.73 -1.39
CA ASP A 114 -10.73 -0.07 -2.70
C ASP A 114 -9.34 0.19 -3.27
N LEU A 115 -8.34 0.38 -2.39
CA LEU A 115 -6.95 0.61 -2.76
C LEU A 115 -6.02 -0.21 -1.86
N VAL A 116 -5.11 -0.94 -2.49
CA VAL A 116 -4.08 -1.72 -1.79
C VAL A 116 -2.70 -1.25 -2.22
N PHE A 117 -1.84 -0.91 -1.28
CA PHE A 117 -0.41 -0.70 -1.51
C PHE A 117 0.34 -2.00 -1.19
N CYS A 118 1.14 -2.47 -2.13
CA CYS A 118 2.04 -3.61 -1.98
C CYS A 118 3.47 -3.13 -2.25
N ASP A 119 4.17 -2.75 -1.17
CA ASP A 119 5.50 -2.14 -1.21
C ASP A 119 6.52 -2.97 -0.43
N PRO A 120 6.78 -4.22 -0.85
CA PRO A 120 7.74 -5.10 -0.17
C PRO A 120 9.17 -4.62 -0.32
N PRO A 121 10.11 -5.11 0.51
CA PRO A 121 11.54 -4.89 0.31
C PRO A 121 11.99 -5.35 -1.08
N PHE A 122 12.67 -4.49 -1.85
CA PHE A 122 13.09 -4.79 -3.23
C PHE A 122 14.00 -6.01 -3.38
N ALA A 123 14.70 -6.39 -2.32
CA ALA A 123 15.55 -7.56 -2.31
C ALA A 123 14.78 -8.89 -2.30
N ASP A 124 13.49 -8.85 -2.01
CA ASP A 124 12.64 -10.03 -1.85
C ASP A 124 11.49 -10.02 -2.88
N VAL A 125 11.82 -10.37 -4.12
CA VAL A 125 10.83 -10.48 -5.20
C VAL A 125 9.82 -11.59 -4.90
N GLY A 126 10.28 -12.68 -4.28
CA GLY A 126 9.42 -13.82 -3.93
C GLY A 126 8.27 -13.44 -3.00
N ILE A 127 8.50 -12.53 -2.04
CA ILE A 127 7.42 -12.08 -1.16
C ILE A 127 6.40 -11.20 -1.91
N ALA A 128 6.84 -10.42 -2.90
CA ALA A 128 5.94 -9.66 -3.74
C ALA A 128 5.02 -10.59 -4.55
N GLU A 129 5.60 -11.61 -5.17
CA GLU A 129 4.87 -12.62 -5.96
C GLU A 129 3.90 -13.42 -5.10
N ALA A 130 4.36 -13.91 -3.93
CA ALA A 130 3.52 -14.63 -2.98
C ALA A 130 2.34 -13.76 -2.49
N THR A 131 2.58 -12.46 -2.26
CA THR A 131 1.52 -11.53 -1.84
C THR A 131 0.51 -11.30 -2.96
N LEU A 132 0.97 -11.00 -4.19
CA LEU A 132 0.09 -10.75 -5.33
C LEU A 132 -0.72 -11.99 -5.74
N GLY A 133 -0.15 -13.19 -5.56
CA GLY A 133 -0.81 -14.46 -5.85
C GLY A 133 -1.72 -14.98 -4.74
N HIS A 134 -1.81 -14.30 -3.60
CA HIS A 134 -2.46 -14.82 -2.41
C HIS A 134 -3.99 -14.73 -2.48
N ASP A 135 -4.70 -15.85 -2.22
CA ASP A 135 -6.17 -15.89 -2.21
C ASP A 135 -6.78 -14.93 -1.17
N GLY A 136 -6.12 -14.75 -0.03
CA GLY A 136 -6.52 -13.78 0.98
C GLY A 136 -6.49 -12.34 0.47
N LEU A 137 -5.52 -11.98 -0.38
CA LEU A 137 -5.49 -10.67 -1.03
C LEU A 137 -6.66 -10.54 -2.02
N ARG A 138 -6.89 -11.57 -2.84
CA ARG A 138 -8.02 -11.60 -3.78
C ARG A 138 -9.36 -11.42 -3.07
N SER A 139 -9.49 -12.05 -1.91
CA SER A 139 -10.70 -11.93 -1.09
C SER A 139 -10.85 -10.57 -0.43
N ALA A 140 -9.74 -9.87 -0.13
CA ALA A 140 -9.73 -8.59 0.54
C ALA A 140 -9.98 -7.39 -0.38
N VAL A 141 -9.68 -7.51 -1.68
CA VAL A 141 -9.81 -6.40 -2.63
C VAL A 141 -11.25 -6.30 -3.14
N ALA A 142 -11.79 -5.07 -3.20
CA ALA A 142 -13.08 -4.80 -3.81
C ALA A 142 -13.06 -5.14 -5.32
N ARG A 143 -14.21 -5.45 -5.91
CA ARG A 143 -14.30 -5.83 -7.33
C ARG A 143 -13.71 -4.77 -8.27
N SER A 144 -13.91 -3.49 -7.97
CA SER A 144 -13.32 -2.36 -8.69
C SER A 144 -12.01 -1.86 -8.07
N GLY A 145 -11.49 -2.58 -7.07
CA GLY A 145 -10.32 -2.17 -6.30
C GLY A 145 -9.04 -2.15 -7.14
N LEU A 146 -8.11 -1.33 -6.69
CA LEU A 146 -6.80 -1.15 -7.32
C LEU A 146 -5.70 -1.64 -6.39
N ILE A 147 -4.78 -2.44 -6.91
CA ILE A 147 -3.53 -2.79 -6.24
C ILE A 147 -2.41 -1.97 -6.87
N VAL A 148 -1.63 -1.27 -6.05
CA VAL A 148 -0.42 -0.58 -6.50
C VAL A 148 0.78 -1.31 -5.93
N ALA A 149 1.53 -1.99 -6.79
CA ALA A 149 2.76 -2.67 -6.41
C ALA A 149 3.98 -1.85 -6.84
N ARG A 150 4.93 -1.65 -5.90
CA ARG A 150 6.21 -0.99 -6.19
C ARG A 150 7.31 -2.04 -6.32
N ALA A 151 8.11 -1.93 -7.37
CA ALA A 151 9.22 -2.83 -7.64
C ALA A 151 10.43 -2.08 -8.23
N HIS A 152 11.61 -2.67 -8.10
CA HIS A 152 12.79 -2.19 -8.82
C HIS A 152 12.72 -2.66 -10.28
N ARG A 153 13.06 -1.79 -11.25
CA ARG A 153 12.95 -2.08 -12.70
C ARG A 153 13.65 -3.35 -13.17
N LYS A 154 14.72 -3.77 -12.47
CA LYS A 154 15.49 -4.98 -12.76
C LYS A 154 14.93 -6.24 -12.10
N HIS A 155 14.00 -6.10 -11.16
CA HIS A 155 13.47 -7.18 -10.33
C HIS A 155 11.94 -7.02 -10.22
N LEU A 156 11.26 -7.25 -11.34
CA LEU A 156 9.81 -7.18 -11.38
C LEU A 156 9.23 -8.51 -10.89
N PRO A 157 8.22 -8.49 -10.01
CA PRO A 157 7.50 -9.70 -9.64
C PRO A 157 6.71 -10.24 -10.82
N ALA A 158 6.58 -11.55 -10.93
CA ALA A 158 5.62 -12.17 -11.82
C ALA A 158 4.21 -11.76 -11.39
N VAL A 159 3.43 -11.24 -12.33
CA VAL A 159 2.04 -10.85 -12.09
C VAL A 159 1.16 -12.06 -12.39
N PRO A 160 0.35 -12.55 -11.43
CA PRO A 160 -0.56 -13.66 -11.66
C PRO A 160 -1.53 -13.41 -12.81
N THR A 161 -1.90 -14.44 -13.56
CA THR A 161 -2.74 -14.36 -14.76
C THR A 161 -4.16 -13.85 -14.51
N PHE A 162 -4.61 -13.85 -13.27
CA PHE A 162 -5.91 -13.29 -12.86
C PHE A 162 -5.86 -11.80 -12.50
N LEU A 163 -4.67 -11.18 -12.63
CA LEU A 163 -4.47 -9.73 -12.50
C LEU A 163 -4.12 -9.12 -13.85
N ASP A 164 -4.79 -8.04 -14.19
CA ASP A 164 -4.46 -7.21 -15.34
C ASP A 164 -3.58 -6.03 -14.91
N ILE A 165 -2.59 -5.69 -15.75
CA ILE A 165 -1.74 -4.51 -15.56
C ILE A 165 -2.41 -3.33 -16.25
N ALA A 166 -3.28 -2.64 -15.51
CA ALA A 166 -4.01 -1.48 -16.04
C ALA A 166 -3.07 -0.30 -16.39
N ARG A 167 -1.94 -0.18 -15.69
CA ARG A 167 -0.95 0.87 -15.92
C ARG A 167 0.41 0.50 -15.34
N VAL A 168 1.48 0.96 -16.02
CA VAL A 168 2.85 0.97 -15.48
C VAL A 168 3.36 2.40 -15.47
N LYS A 169 3.99 2.83 -14.38
CA LYS A 169 4.68 4.10 -14.29
C LYS A 169 6.13 3.89 -13.86
N GLU A 170 7.06 4.33 -14.68
CA GLU A 170 8.50 4.28 -14.38
C GLU A 170 8.97 5.60 -13.76
N ILE A 171 9.74 5.51 -12.69
CA ILE A 171 10.31 6.65 -11.98
C ILE A 171 11.74 6.29 -11.57
N GLY A 172 12.71 6.71 -12.36
CA GLY A 172 14.11 6.35 -12.16
C GLY A 172 14.34 4.84 -12.28
N GLU A 173 14.78 4.20 -11.21
CA GLU A 173 15.01 2.75 -11.17
C GLU A 173 13.80 1.96 -10.65
N GLU A 174 12.70 2.62 -10.37
CA GLU A 174 11.52 2.00 -9.79
C GLU A 174 10.35 1.99 -10.78
N LYS A 175 9.47 1.00 -10.62
CA LYS A 175 8.20 0.88 -11.34
C LYS A 175 7.06 0.79 -10.35
N LEU A 176 5.99 1.52 -10.66
CA LEU A 176 4.69 1.35 -10.04
C LEU A 176 3.80 0.57 -11.02
N LEU A 177 3.34 -0.59 -10.58
CA LEU A 177 2.39 -1.43 -11.29
C LEU A 177 1.00 -1.20 -10.70
N PHE A 178 0.07 -0.77 -11.52
CA PHE A 178 -1.34 -0.59 -11.14
C PHE A 178 -2.11 -1.79 -11.66
N LEU A 179 -2.60 -2.63 -10.75
CA LEU A 179 -3.16 -3.94 -11.05
C LEU A 179 -4.63 -4.00 -10.67
N ARG A 180 -5.44 -4.68 -11.48
CA ARG A 180 -6.84 -4.96 -11.20
C ARG A 180 -7.12 -6.44 -11.38
N TYR A 181 -8.08 -6.97 -10.64
CA TYR A 181 -8.56 -8.33 -10.93
C TYR A 181 -9.31 -8.34 -12.27
N ILE A 182 -9.01 -9.36 -13.08
CA ILE A 182 -9.74 -9.60 -14.31
C ILE A 182 -11.15 -10.04 -13.92
N ASP A 183 -12.17 -9.32 -14.41
CA ASP A 183 -13.55 -9.72 -14.24
C ASP A 183 -13.88 -10.80 -15.29
N PRO A 184 -14.09 -12.07 -14.89
CA PRO A 184 -14.39 -13.12 -15.83
C PRO A 184 -15.74 -12.92 -16.56
N THR A 185 -16.55 -11.95 -16.11
CA THR A 185 -17.87 -11.64 -16.69
C THR A 185 -17.84 -10.43 -17.64
N ALA A 186 -16.70 -9.74 -17.78
CA ALA A 186 -16.57 -8.55 -18.63
C ALA A 186 -16.26 -8.85 -20.11
N GLY A 187 -16.27 -10.12 -20.53
CA GLY A 187 -15.98 -10.60 -21.88
C GLY A 187 -17.18 -11.32 -22.51
N GLY A 188 -18.33 -10.67 -22.54
CA GLY A 188 -19.53 -11.16 -23.22
C GLY A 188 -20.07 -10.12 -24.18
#